data_6c343d46e94aab79738433f77f246091
#
_entry.id   6c343d46e94aab79738433f77f246091
#
_cell.length_a   1.000
_cell.length_b   1.000
_cell.length_c   1.000
_cell.angle_alpha   90.00
_cell.angle_beta   90.00
_cell.angle_gamma   90.00
#
_symmetry.space_group_name_H-M   'P 1'
#
loop_
_entity.id
_entity.type
_entity.pdbx_description
1 polymer ?
#
loop_
_entity_poly.entity_id
_entity_poly.type
_entity_poly.pdbx_seq_one_letter_code
_entity_poly.pdbx_strand_id
1 'polypeptide(L)'
;MNTSLLYAAMTVALAFGALSHAQDINQNHSTQSEVAHMTNQAFFEKLFGKWEGICRTWFEPGKLADESNVTGEFVNVLGGRFIRHAYEGAMQGKPRRGEELIGFNSITKLFQVTWVDEFHMNYAIMFSQGEPTPRGFKVRGDYDVGKDQPKWGWRTEYDLIDDDHLTITAFNILPTGEEAKAVETIYQRAK
;
A
#
# COMPACT_ATOMS: atom_id res chain seq x y z
N MET A 1 39.34 -31.14 -23.90
CA MET A 1 39.90 -30.77 -22.59
C MET A 1 38.71 -30.63 -21.64
N ASN A 2 38.59 -31.61 -20.76
CA ASN A 2 37.49 -31.70 -19.76
C ASN A 2 37.82 -30.86 -18.55
N THR A 3 36.86 -30.13 -18.05
CA THR A 3 36.88 -29.64 -16.66
C THR A 3 35.53 -29.92 -16.00
N SER A 4 35.59 -30.84 -15.06
CA SER A 4 34.51 -31.36 -14.24
C SER A 4 34.11 -30.35 -13.17
N LEU A 5 32.78 -30.12 -12.99
CA LEU A 5 32.22 -29.46 -11.83
C LEU A 5 32.12 -30.48 -10.64
N LEU A 6 32.73 -30.13 -9.54
CA LEU A 6 32.61 -30.83 -8.26
C LEU A 6 31.42 -30.24 -7.47
N TYR A 7 30.43 -31.09 -7.19
CA TYR A 7 29.38 -30.83 -6.18
C TYR A 7 29.92 -31.28 -4.82
N ALA A 8 30.00 -30.39 -3.88
CA ALA A 8 30.26 -30.71 -2.45
C ALA A 8 28.93 -30.89 -1.71
N ALA A 9 28.63 -32.13 -1.35
CA ALA A 9 27.55 -32.47 -0.46
C ALA A 9 28.01 -32.30 1.02
N MET A 10 27.31 -31.50 1.78
CA MET A 10 27.57 -31.30 3.22
C MET A 10 26.57 -32.14 4.02
N THR A 11 27.09 -33.22 4.61
CA THR A 11 26.36 -34.11 5.52
C THR A 11 26.41 -33.53 6.94
N VAL A 12 25.26 -33.27 7.54
CA VAL A 12 25.16 -32.86 8.97
C VAL A 12 24.78 -34.08 9.77
N ALA A 13 25.62 -34.46 10.71
CA ALA A 13 25.39 -35.55 11.66
C ALA A 13 24.54 -35.07 12.85
N LEU A 14 23.52 -35.87 13.16
CA LEU A 14 22.69 -35.75 14.36
C LEU A 14 23.40 -36.31 15.56
N ALA A 15 23.51 -35.54 16.64
CA ALA A 15 23.85 -36.05 17.97
C ALA A 15 22.64 -35.85 18.92
N PHE A 16 22.09 -36.94 19.41
CA PHE A 16 21.11 -36.99 20.48
C PHE A 16 21.80 -36.85 21.82
N GLY A 17 21.29 -35.97 22.66
CA GLY A 17 21.64 -35.90 24.08
C GLY A 17 20.42 -35.46 24.87
N ALA A 18 19.78 -36.43 25.51
CA ALA A 18 18.72 -36.18 26.47
C ALA A 18 19.32 -35.89 27.87
N LEU A 19 18.81 -34.89 28.57
CA LEU A 19 18.76 -34.87 30.03
C LEU A 19 17.70 -33.88 30.52
N SER A 20 16.75 -34.43 31.23
CA SER A 20 15.65 -33.78 31.94
C SER A 20 16.17 -32.96 33.12
N HIS A 21 15.61 -31.76 33.32
CA HIS A 21 15.32 -31.23 34.67
C HIS A 21 14.16 -30.24 34.57
N ALA A 22 13.14 -30.58 35.29
CA ALA A 22 12.02 -29.70 35.60
C ALA A 22 12.44 -28.65 36.62
N GLN A 23 12.07 -27.40 36.38
CA GLN A 23 11.77 -26.46 37.47
C GLN A 23 10.76 -25.41 36.94
N ASP A 24 9.59 -25.44 37.57
CA ASP A 24 8.63 -24.35 37.60
C ASP A 24 9.29 -23.06 38.02
N ILE A 25 8.99 -21.96 37.30
CA ILE A 25 8.87 -20.62 37.91
C ILE A 25 8.12 -19.68 36.93
N ASN A 26 6.98 -19.23 37.39
CA ASN A 26 6.38 -17.92 37.21
C ASN A 26 5.90 -17.51 35.81
N GLN A 27 4.60 -17.73 35.61
CA GLN A 27 3.77 -16.99 34.66
C GLN A 27 3.73 -15.50 35.04
N ASN A 28 4.50 -14.69 34.33
CA ASN A 28 4.18 -13.27 34.20
C ASN A 28 3.42 -13.11 32.90
N HIS A 29 2.10 -13.06 33.02
CA HIS A 29 1.21 -12.58 31.96
C HIS A 29 1.50 -11.11 31.71
N SER A 30 2.41 -10.83 30.80
CA SER A 30 2.36 -9.58 30.07
C SER A 30 1.27 -9.72 29.01
N THR A 31 0.11 -9.19 29.30
CA THR A 31 -0.93 -8.89 28.30
C THR A 31 -0.40 -7.81 27.36
N GLN A 32 0.47 -8.20 26.43
CA GLN A 32 0.62 -7.48 25.20
C GLN A 32 -0.68 -7.72 24.43
N SER A 33 -1.47 -6.65 24.29
CA SER A 33 -2.58 -6.59 23.35
C SER A 33 -2.05 -7.00 21.99
N GLU A 34 -2.25 -8.25 21.57
CA GLU A 34 -2.12 -8.68 20.20
C GLU A 34 -3.16 -7.89 19.40
N VAL A 35 -2.73 -6.78 18.81
CA VAL A 35 -3.46 -6.18 17.70
C VAL A 35 -3.43 -7.27 16.62
N ALA A 36 -4.55 -7.95 16.42
CA ALA A 36 -4.69 -8.98 15.39
C ALA A 36 -4.40 -8.32 14.04
N HIS A 37 -3.20 -8.52 13.51
CA HIS A 37 -2.85 -8.06 12.18
C HIS A 37 -3.73 -8.81 11.19
N MET A 38 -4.66 -8.09 10.58
CA MET A 38 -5.48 -8.60 9.50
C MET A 38 -4.56 -9.15 8.40
N THR A 39 -4.84 -10.36 7.89
CA THR A 39 -4.08 -10.88 6.76
C THR A 39 -4.30 -9.98 5.53
N ASN A 40 -3.31 -9.89 4.63
CA ASN A 40 -3.46 -9.08 3.43
C ASN A 40 -4.64 -9.50 2.56
N GLN A 41 -4.95 -10.80 2.52
CA GLN A 41 -6.12 -11.32 1.82
C GLN A 41 -7.42 -10.81 2.47
N ALA A 42 -7.54 -10.88 3.78
CA ALA A 42 -8.71 -10.38 4.51
C ALA A 42 -8.85 -8.84 4.37
N PHE A 43 -7.74 -8.12 4.30
CA PHE A 43 -7.76 -6.69 4.00
C PHE A 43 -8.30 -6.42 2.59
N PHE A 44 -7.84 -7.16 1.58
CA PHE A 44 -8.31 -7.03 0.22
C PHE A 44 -9.81 -7.33 0.09
N GLU A 45 -10.28 -8.37 0.76
CA GLU A 45 -11.71 -8.74 0.78
C GLU A 45 -12.59 -7.62 1.34
N LYS A 46 -12.09 -6.89 2.33
CA LYS A 46 -12.80 -5.75 2.90
C LYS A 46 -12.84 -4.52 1.97
N LEU A 47 -11.95 -4.40 1.01
CA LEU A 47 -11.98 -3.30 0.04
C LEU A 47 -12.96 -3.53 -1.10
N PHE A 48 -13.26 -4.78 -1.47
CA PHE A 48 -14.07 -5.09 -2.66
C PHE A 48 -15.42 -4.41 -2.65
N GLY A 49 -15.82 -3.92 -3.83
CA GLY A 49 -17.10 -3.29 -4.07
C GLY A 49 -16.98 -1.84 -4.47
N LYS A 50 -18.13 -1.17 -4.46
CA LYS A 50 -18.27 0.23 -4.87
C LYS A 50 -18.20 1.17 -3.67
N TRP A 51 -17.59 2.31 -3.92
CA TRP A 51 -17.39 3.36 -2.94
C TRP A 51 -17.76 4.71 -3.54
N GLU A 52 -18.26 5.60 -2.71
CA GLU A 52 -18.56 6.98 -3.08
C GLU A 52 -18.03 7.92 -1.99
N GLY A 53 -17.69 9.14 -2.35
CA GLY A 53 -17.12 10.05 -1.37
C GLY A 53 -16.70 11.39 -1.91
N ILE A 54 -15.79 12.02 -1.19
CA ILE A 54 -15.24 13.33 -1.50
C ILE A 54 -13.73 13.20 -1.69
N CYS A 55 -13.23 13.78 -2.77
CA CYS A 55 -11.81 13.95 -3.04
C CYS A 55 -11.43 15.42 -2.85
N ARG A 56 -10.43 15.68 -2.02
CA ARG A 56 -9.82 16.98 -1.79
C ARG A 56 -8.43 17.03 -2.37
N THR A 57 -8.06 18.14 -2.99
CA THR A 57 -6.74 18.31 -3.61
C THR A 57 -6.11 19.62 -3.19
N TRP A 58 -4.80 19.57 -2.93
CA TRP A 58 -3.96 20.72 -2.57
C TRP A 58 -2.79 20.80 -3.56
N PHE A 59 -2.61 21.97 -4.20
CA PHE A 59 -1.42 22.24 -5.02
C PHE A 59 -0.33 22.97 -4.22
N GLU A 60 -0.73 23.63 -3.14
CA GLU A 60 0.13 24.31 -2.20
C GLU A 60 -0.14 23.82 -0.78
N PRO A 61 0.86 23.70 0.10
CA PRO A 61 0.66 23.26 1.47
C PRO A 61 -0.46 24.05 2.18
N GLY A 62 -1.43 23.33 2.71
CA GLY A 62 -2.53 23.91 3.50
C GLY A 62 -3.59 24.70 2.73
N LYS A 63 -3.45 24.86 1.41
CA LYS A 63 -4.41 25.60 0.57
C LYS A 63 -5.23 24.64 -0.28
N LEU A 64 -6.49 24.42 0.11
CA LEU A 64 -7.41 23.61 -0.66
C LEU A 64 -7.62 24.20 -2.06
N ALA A 65 -7.33 23.41 -3.09
CA ALA A 65 -7.47 23.81 -4.49
C ALA A 65 -8.77 23.29 -5.11
N ASP A 66 -9.25 22.12 -4.68
CA ASP A 66 -10.47 21.50 -5.16
C ASP A 66 -11.08 20.56 -4.13
N GLU A 67 -12.41 20.49 -4.11
CA GLU A 67 -13.20 19.50 -3.42
C GLU A 67 -14.31 19.01 -4.36
N SER A 68 -14.30 17.74 -4.70
CA SER A 68 -15.21 17.17 -5.69
C SER A 68 -15.71 15.80 -5.25
N ASN A 69 -16.91 15.43 -5.71
CA ASN A 69 -17.41 14.07 -5.54
C ASN A 69 -16.52 13.09 -6.30
N VAL A 70 -16.38 11.90 -5.76
CA VAL A 70 -15.63 10.80 -6.35
C VAL A 70 -16.38 9.49 -6.15
N THR A 71 -16.33 8.62 -7.14
CA THR A 71 -16.74 7.21 -7.03
C THR A 71 -15.52 6.33 -7.25
N GLY A 72 -15.47 5.19 -6.59
CA GLY A 72 -14.41 4.20 -6.73
C GLY A 72 -14.99 2.79 -6.77
N GLU A 73 -14.28 1.89 -7.41
CA GLU A 73 -14.60 0.48 -7.39
C GLU A 73 -13.32 -0.35 -7.20
N PHE A 74 -13.34 -1.20 -6.19
CA PHE A 74 -12.29 -2.18 -5.95
C PHE A 74 -12.76 -3.55 -6.42
N VAL A 75 -12.05 -4.12 -7.38
CA VAL A 75 -12.37 -5.44 -7.93
C VAL A 75 -11.21 -6.41 -7.78
N ASN A 76 -11.58 -7.67 -7.55
CA ASN A 76 -10.65 -8.79 -7.49
C ASN A 76 -10.03 -9.06 -8.87
N VAL A 77 -8.73 -9.27 -8.90
CA VAL A 77 -7.97 -9.64 -10.10
C VAL A 77 -7.16 -10.90 -9.82
N LEU A 78 -7.11 -11.81 -10.80
CA LEU A 78 -6.31 -13.05 -10.75
C LEU A 78 -6.57 -13.88 -9.48
N GLY A 79 -7.86 -14.11 -9.15
CA GLY A 79 -8.27 -14.94 -8.02
C GLY A 79 -7.99 -14.31 -6.66
N GLY A 80 -8.09 -12.98 -6.54
CA GLY A 80 -7.94 -12.23 -5.28
C GLY A 80 -6.49 -11.96 -4.87
N ARG A 81 -5.53 -12.30 -5.72
CA ARG A 81 -4.11 -12.02 -5.44
C ARG A 81 -3.75 -10.56 -5.63
N PHE A 82 -4.54 -9.86 -6.44
CA PHE A 82 -4.42 -8.43 -6.72
C PHE A 82 -5.79 -7.78 -6.65
N ILE A 83 -5.78 -6.49 -6.40
CA ILE A 83 -6.95 -5.61 -6.50
C ILE A 83 -6.70 -4.59 -7.59
N ARG A 84 -7.71 -4.34 -8.43
CA ARG A 84 -7.78 -3.14 -9.23
C ARG A 84 -8.72 -2.15 -8.53
N HIS A 85 -8.24 -0.95 -8.27
CA HIS A 85 -9.03 0.20 -7.88
C HIS A 85 -9.17 1.12 -9.08
N ALA A 86 -10.40 1.35 -9.54
CA ALA A 86 -10.71 2.35 -10.55
C ALA A 86 -11.53 3.45 -9.90
N TYR A 87 -11.27 4.71 -10.23
CA TYR A 87 -11.99 5.84 -9.68
C TYR A 87 -12.33 6.89 -10.74
N GLU A 88 -13.47 7.56 -10.54
CA GLU A 88 -13.95 8.66 -11.34
C GLU A 88 -14.38 9.82 -10.46
N GLY A 89 -14.03 11.03 -10.86
CA GLY A 89 -14.36 12.24 -10.14
C GLY A 89 -14.16 13.48 -11.01
N ALA A 90 -13.85 14.59 -10.37
CA ALA A 90 -13.52 15.82 -11.06
C ALA A 90 -12.32 16.52 -10.43
N MET A 91 -11.71 17.43 -11.16
CA MET A 91 -10.70 18.35 -10.71
C MET A 91 -10.99 19.73 -11.33
N GLN A 92 -11.35 20.71 -10.49
CA GLN A 92 -11.75 22.04 -10.93
C GLN A 92 -12.85 21.99 -12.03
N GLY A 93 -13.86 21.11 -11.82
CA GLY A 93 -14.97 20.91 -12.73
C GLY A 93 -14.67 20.09 -13.99
N LYS A 94 -13.44 19.62 -14.19
CA LYS A 94 -13.07 18.75 -15.33
C LYS A 94 -13.11 17.28 -14.87
N PRO A 95 -13.67 16.36 -15.68
CA PRO A 95 -13.63 14.94 -15.38
C PRO A 95 -12.20 14.44 -15.14
N ARG A 96 -12.05 13.55 -14.19
CA ARG A 96 -10.78 12.91 -13.85
C ARG A 96 -11.02 11.44 -13.54
N ARG A 97 -10.21 10.57 -14.14
CA ARG A 97 -10.23 9.12 -13.89
C ARG A 97 -8.82 8.62 -13.66
N GLY A 98 -8.72 7.57 -12.87
CA GLY A 98 -7.46 6.87 -12.66
C GLY A 98 -7.69 5.43 -12.24
N GLU A 99 -6.62 4.65 -12.33
CA GLU A 99 -6.60 3.24 -11.94
C GLU A 99 -5.33 2.90 -11.17
N GLU A 100 -5.48 1.98 -10.24
CA GLU A 100 -4.39 1.37 -9.48
C GLU A 100 -4.49 -0.14 -9.56
N LEU A 101 -3.35 -0.81 -9.69
CA LEU A 101 -3.23 -2.24 -9.43
C LEU A 101 -2.43 -2.44 -8.15
N ILE A 102 -3.06 -3.07 -7.16
CA ILE A 102 -2.52 -3.25 -5.82
C ILE A 102 -2.22 -4.74 -5.61
N GLY A 103 -1.02 -5.06 -5.14
CA GLY A 103 -0.60 -6.41 -4.78
C GLY A 103 0.18 -6.43 -3.48
N PHE A 104 0.35 -7.62 -2.91
CA PHE A 104 1.21 -7.86 -1.76
C PHE A 104 2.29 -8.88 -2.11
N ASN A 105 3.54 -8.45 -2.04
CA ASN A 105 4.69 -9.32 -2.27
C ASN A 105 4.95 -10.15 -1.01
N SER A 106 4.63 -11.45 -1.06
CA SER A 106 4.77 -12.37 0.08
C SER A 106 6.22 -12.64 0.50
N ILE A 107 7.20 -12.35 -0.37
CA ILE A 107 8.63 -12.52 -0.08
C ILE A 107 9.15 -11.29 0.68
N THR A 108 8.96 -10.10 0.13
CA THR A 108 9.44 -8.85 0.73
C THR A 108 8.54 -8.32 1.84
N LYS A 109 7.30 -8.86 1.94
CA LYS A 109 6.26 -8.41 2.88
C LYS A 109 5.82 -6.95 2.66
N LEU A 110 5.92 -6.48 1.42
CA LEU A 110 5.56 -5.13 1.01
C LEU A 110 4.31 -5.13 0.13
N PHE A 111 3.46 -4.13 0.32
CA PHE A 111 2.47 -3.75 -0.67
C PHE A 111 3.14 -3.09 -1.86
N GLN A 112 2.59 -3.34 -3.05
CA GLN A 112 3.05 -2.78 -4.31
C GLN A 112 1.85 -2.22 -5.05
N VAL A 113 1.99 -1.00 -5.58
CA VAL A 113 0.93 -0.29 -6.29
C VAL A 113 1.50 0.25 -7.59
N THR A 114 0.82 0.00 -8.71
CA THR A 114 1.00 0.79 -9.93
C THR A 114 -0.17 1.75 -10.06
N TRP A 115 0.09 2.97 -10.48
CA TRP A 115 -0.93 4.00 -10.64
C TRP A 115 -0.83 4.71 -11.99
N VAL A 116 -1.98 4.93 -12.62
CA VAL A 116 -2.18 5.73 -13.81
C VAL A 116 -3.37 6.67 -13.61
N ASP A 117 -3.28 7.89 -14.13
CA ASP A 117 -4.30 8.92 -13.92
C ASP A 117 -4.32 9.89 -15.10
N GLU A 118 -5.50 10.36 -15.50
CA GLU A 118 -5.65 11.30 -16.62
C GLU A 118 -5.16 12.72 -16.31
N PHE A 119 -4.99 13.05 -15.03
CA PHE A 119 -4.63 14.40 -14.59
C PHE A 119 -3.15 14.52 -14.20
N HIS A 120 -2.57 13.48 -13.59
CA HIS A 120 -1.21 13.50 -13.06
C HIS A 120 -0.20 12.86 -14.02
N MET A 121 1.08 13.15 -13.77
CA MET A 121 2.24 12.39 -14.25
C MET A 121 2.42 12.30 -15.77
N ASN A 122 1.77 13.18 -16.56
CA ASN A 122 1.99 13.23 -18.01
C ASN A 122 1.89 11.84 -18.68
N TYR A 123 0.88 11.03 -18.29
CA TYR A 123 0.62 9.67 -18.79
C TYR A 123 1.72 8.63 -18.45
N ALA A 124 2.56 8.88 -17.44
CA ALA A 124 3.50 7.90 -16.93
C ALA A 124 2.79 6.87 -16.03
N ILE A 125 3.43 5.71 -15.84
CA ILE A 125 3.03 4.71 -14.87
C ILE A 125 3.89 4.91 -13.64
N MET A 126 3.27 5.18 -12.47
CA MET A 126 4.00 5.24 -11.22
C MET A 126 3.97 3.88 -10.53
N PHE A 127 5.13 3.45 -10.05
CA PHE A 127 5.26 2.30 -9.17
C PHE A 127 5.62 2.78 -7.77
N SER A 128 4.89 2.26 -6.78
CA SER A 128 5.11 2.52 -5.36
C SER A 128 5.17 1.23 -4.57
N GLN A 129 5.94 1.19 -3.50
CA GLN A 129 5.93 0.05 -2.57
C GLN A 129 6.10 0.52 -1.12
N GLY A 130 5.66 -0.32 -0.17
CA GLY A 130 5.79 0.01 1.23
C GLY A 130 5.11 -0.97 2.17
N GLU A 131 5.03 -0.61 3.42
CA GLU A 131 4.74 -1.51 4.54
C GLU A 131 3.25 -1.53 4.89
N PRO A 132 2.76 -2.63 5.49
CA PRO A 132 1.46 -2.67 6.15
C PRO A 132 1.41 -1.68 7.33
N THR A 133 0.21 -1.20 7.63
CA THR A 133 -0.13 -0.44 8.83
C THR A 133 -1.21 -1.19 9.62
N PRO A 134 -1.57 -0.78 10.84
CA PRO A 134 -2.63 -1.46 11.61
C PRO A 134 -3.99 -1.54 10.91
N ARG A 135 -4.32 -0.58 10.03
CA ARG A 135 -5.61 -0.51 9.34
C ARG A 135 -5.50 -0.51 7.81
N GLY A 136 -4.32 -0.84 7.27
CA GLY A 136 -4.11 -0.83 5.83
C GLY A 136 -2.66 -0.90 5.44
N PHE A 137 -2.19 0.04 4.65
CA PHE A 137 -0.80 0.11 4.22
C PHE A 137 -0.41 1.52 3.76
N LYS A 138 0.89 1.76 3.69
CA LYS A 138 1.47 2.95 3.10
C LYS A 138 2.51 2.56 2.06
N VAL A 139 2.52 3.23 0.94
CA VAL A 139 3.47 3.01 -0.16
C VAL A 139 4.11 4.32 -0.59
N ARG A 140 5.32 4.23 -1.11
CA ARG A 140 6.05 5.37 -1.68
C ARG A 140 6.63 5.00 -3.04
N GLY A 141 6.50 5.90 -3.99
CA GLY A 141 7.16 5.90 -5.29
C GLY A 141 7.77 7.26 -5.59
N ASP A 142 8.45 7.34 -6.71
CA ASP A 142 9.01 8.59 -7.22
C ASP A 142 8.50 8.84 -8.64
N TYR A 143 8.37 10.11 -9.02
CA TYR A 143 7.92 10.51 -10.34
C TYR A 143 8.72 11.67 -10.92
N ASP A 144 8.70 11.80 -12.23
CA ASP A 144 9.41 12.84 -12.97
C ASP A 144 8.54 14.11 -13.04
N VAL A 145 9.08 15.25 -12.64
CA VAL A 145 8.43 16.57 -12.72
C VAL A 145 8.87 17.37 -13.94
N GLY A 146 9.92 16.93 -14.62
CA GLY A 146 10.47 17.54 -15.83
C GLY A 146 11.75 16.88 -16.27
N LYS A 147 12.14 17.12 -17.53
CA LYS A 147 13.42 16.64 -18.05
C LYS A 147 14.57 17.24 -17.25
N ASP A 148 15.51 16.41 -16.84
CA ASP A 148 16.72 16.80 -16.11
C ASP A 148 16.46 17.47 -14.75
N GLN A 149 15.23 17.34 -14.20
CA GLN A 149 14.88 17.77 -12.85
C GLN A 149 15.00 16.62 -11.86
N PRO A 150 15.32 16.88 -10.59
CA PRO A 150 15.25 15.86 -9.53
C PRO A 150 13.83 15.29 -9.44
N LYS A 151 13.72 13.97 -9.26
CA LYS A 151 12.43 13.32 -9.03
C LYS A 151 11.80 13.82 -7.74
N TRP A 152 10.48 13.88 -7.75
CA TRP A 152 9.68 14.08 -6.54
C TRP A 152 9.19 12.73 -6.05
N GLY A 153 9.01 12.62 -4.74
CA GLY A 153 8.37 11.46 -4.14
C GLY A 153 6.86 11.64 -4.06
N TRP A 154 6.16 10.50 -4.07
CA TRP A 154 4.74 10.41 -3.82
C TRP A 154 4.48 9.29 -2.82
N ARG A 155 3.86 9.60 -1.69
CA ARG A 155 3.51 8.65 -0.66
C ARG A 155 1.99 8.57 -0.53
N THR A 156 1.44 7.36 -0.58
CA THR A 156 0.01 7.12 -0.42
C THR A 156 -0.24 6.22 0.78
N GLU A 157 -1.21 6.58 1.58
CA GLU A 157 -1.71 5.82 2.73
C GLU A 157 -3.15 5.39 2.47
N TYR A 158 -3.43 4.11 2.68
CA TYR A 158 -4.76 3.50 2.62
C TYR A 158 -5.13 3.11 4.04
N ASP A 159 -6.17 3.72 4.59
CA ASP A 159 -6.60 3.56 5.97
C ASP A 159 -8.07 3.16 6.03
N LEU A 160 -8.35 1.86 6.21
CA LEU A 160 -9.69 1.33 6.39
C LEU A 160 -10.13 1.58 7.83
N ILE A 161 -10.94 2.62 8.01
CA ILE A 161 -11.41 3.07 9.32
C ILE A 161 -12.33 2.01 9.95
N ASP A 162 -13.24 1.48 9.16
CA ASP A 162 -14.13 0.36 9.45
C ASP A 162 -14.58 -0.30 8.13
N ASP A 163 -15.56 -1.22 8.17
CA ASP A 163 -16.00 -1.95 6.99
C ASP A 163 -16.69 -1.07 5.92
N ASP A 164 -17.12 0.14 6.28
CA ASP A 164 -17.86 1.07 5.42
C ASP A 164 -17.12 2.39 5.15
N HIS A 165 -15.97 2.64 5.79
CA HIS A 165 -15.22 3.89 5.64
C HIS A 165 -13.74 3.63 5.33
N LEU A 166 -13.28 4.20 4.21
CA LEU A 166 -11.88 4.14 3.76
C LEU A 166 -11.37 5.56 3.49
N THR A 167 -10.19 5.88 4.00
CA THR A 167 -9.48 7.11 3.65
C THR A 167 -8.22 6.77 2.86
N ILE A 168 -8.03 7.46 1.74
CA ILE A 168 -6.79 7.39 0.94
C ILE A 168 -6.18 8.78 0.96
N THR A 169 -4.98 8.91 1.53
CA THR A 169 -4.27 10.19 1.62
C THR A 169 -2.95 10.11 0.88
N ALA A 170 -2.69 11.07 0.00
CA ALA A 170 -1.44 11.15 -0.74
C ALA A 170 -0.68 12.44 -0.42
N PHE A 171 0.65 12.33 -0.44
CA PHE A 171 1.58 13.41 -0.11
C PHE A 171 2.60 13.55 -1.22
N ASN A 172 2.84 14.80 -1.65
CA ASN A 172 4.02 15.16 -2.43
C ASN A 172 5.24 15.24 -1.51
N ILE A 173 6.36 14.74 -2.00
CA ILE A 173 7.65 14.80 -1.30
C ILE A 173 8.65 15.50 -2.19
N LEU A 174 9.12 16.65 -1.76
CA LEU A 174 10.16 17.40 -2.47
C LEU A 174 11.49 16.63 -2.48
N PRO A 175 12.41 16.92 -3.41
CA PRO A 175 13.77 16.34 -3.37
C PRO A 175 14.52 16.61 -2.07
N THR A 176 14.12 17.65 -1.33
CA THR A 176 14.65 17.99 0.00
C THR A 176 14.14 17.04 1.12
N GLY A 177 13.13 16.21 0.82
CA GLY A 177 12.46 15.34 1.79
C GLY A 177 11.25 15.98 2.49
N GLU A 178 10.93 17.24 2.23
CA GLU A 178 9.76 17.90 2.78
C GLU A 178 8.48 17.32 2.18
N GLU A 179 7.51 16.95 3.03
CA GLU A 179 6.23 16.37 2.64
C GLU A 179 5.08 17.37 2.78
N ALA A 180 4.18 17.38 1.81
CA ALA A 180 2.93 18.14 1.88
C ALA A 180 1.75 17.28 1.38
N LYS A 181 0.61 17.36 2.09
CA LYS A 181 -0.63 16.70 1.65
C LYS A 181 -1.02 17.23 0.27
N ALA A 182 -1.25 16.32 -0.66
CA ALA A 182 -1.62 16.62 -2.04
C ALA A 182 -3.05 16.18 -2.38
N VAL A 183 -3.48 15.02 -1.90
CA VAL A 183 -4.81 14.47 -2.14
C VAL A 183 -5.32 13.79 -0.88
N GLU A 184 -6.62 13.88 -0.64
CA GLU A 184 -7.32 13.09 0.37
C GLU A 184 -8.67 12.65 -0.21
N THR A 185 -8.89 11.36 -0.28
CA THR A 185 -10.18 10.78 -0.66
C THR A 185 -10.81 10.13 0.57
N ILE A 186 -12.00 10.56 0.94
CA ILE A 186 -12.78 10.00 2.03
C ILE A 186 -13.95 9.26 1.40
N TYR A 187 -13.85 7.95 1.40
CA TYR A 187 -14.84 7.04 0.84
C TYR A 187 -15.79 6.50 1.91
N GLN A 188 -17.04 6.36 1.53
CA GLN A 188 -18.06 5.55 2.18
C GLN A 188 -18.49 4.45 1.21
N ARG A 189 -18.78 3.25 1.72
CA ARG A 189 -19.27 2.14 0.90
C ARG A 189 -20.61 2.52 0.26
N ALA A 190 -20.69 2.37 -1.07
CA ALA A 190 -21.94 2.60 -1.79
C ALA A 190 -22.99 1.52 -1.41
N LYS A 191 -24.25 1.93 -1.25
CA LYS A 191 -25.37 1.06 -0.87
C LYS A 191 -25.99 0.39 -2.08
#